data_0dedeea458923c8e0ed106b9552cb246
#
_entry.id   0dedeea458923c8e0ed106b9552cb246
#
_cell.length_a   1.000
_cell.length_b   1.000
_cell.length_c   1.000
_cell.angle_alpha   90.00
_cell.angle_beta   90.00
_cell.angle_gamma   90.00
#
_symmetry.space_group_name_H-M   'P 1'
#
loop_
_entity.id
_entity.type
_entity.pdbx_description
1 polymer ?
#
loop_
_entity_poly.entity_id
_entity_poly.type
_entity_poly.pdbx_seq_one_letter_code
_entity_poly.pdbx_strand_id
1 'polypeptide(L)'
;LKFLEAVTHPRIGCLLQEQIELLLQQGAPAAVLDAPVMLKAGWDAMCDAIWFVDAPRPTRLQRALQRGWTEAQFDAREAAQESLDEKRRKATVVIDNAGDSEATAAAVARHWRQFLDQVRTSPCVSVPSSPADR
;
A
#
# COMPACT_ATOMS: atom_id res chain seq x y z
N LEU A 1 -17.13 -13.18 8.13
CA LEU A 1 -16.17 -12.28 7.55
C LEU A 1 -15.70 -12.75 6.15
N LYS A 2 -15.20 -13.99 5.98
CA LYS A 2 -14.70 -14.53 4.69
C LYS A 2 -15.72 -14.45 3.54
N PHE A 3 -17.01 -14.70 3.81
CA PHE A 3 -18.07 -14.59 2.80
C PHE A 3 -18.23 -13.14 2.33
N LEU A 4 -18.24 -12.18 3.25
CA LEU A 4 -18.34 -10.76 2.90
C LEU A 4 -17.15 -10.30 2.07
N GLU A 5 -15.94 -10.69 2.47
CA GLU A 5 -14.70 -10.40 1.74
C GLU A 5 -14.74 -10.97 0.31
N ALA A 6 -15.19 -12.23 0.16
CA ALA A 6 -15.29 -12.85 -1.16
C ALA A 6 -16.25 -12.15 -2.12
N VAL A 7 -17.28 -11.47 -1.59
CA VAL A 7 -18.24 -10.69 -2.39
C VAL A 7 -17.73 -9.26 -2.64
N THR A 8 -17.12 -8.64 -1.65
CA THR A 8 -16.76 -7.20 -1.71
C THR A 8 -15.41 -6.96 -2.38
N HIS A 9 -14.40 -7.80 -2.14
CA HIS A 9 -13.04 -7.56 -2.68
C HIS A 9 -13.00 -7.49 -4.20
N PRO A 10 -13.66 -8.39 -4.97
CA PRO A 10 -13.67 -8.27 -6.44
C PRO A 10 -14.31 -6.97 -6.93
N ARG A 11 -15.42 -6.57 -6.32
CA ARG A 11 -16.14 -5.34 -6.69
C ARG A 11 -15.33 -4.08 -6.38
N ILE A 12 -14.69 -4.05 -5.20
CA ILE A 12 -13.78 -2.95 -4.84
C ILE A 12 -12.59 -2.92 -5.80
N GLY A 13 -12.02 -4.09 -6.14
CA GLY A 13 -10.92 -4.17 -7.11
C GLY A 13 -11.27 -3.56 -8.47
N CYS A 14 -12.46 -3.84 -9.02
CA CYS A 14 -12.93 -3.22 -10.26
C CYS A 14 -13.04 -1.70 -10.14
N LEU A 15 -13.66 -1.20 -9.05
CA LEU A 15 -13.79 0.24 -8.83
C LEU A 15 -12.44 0.94 -8.66
N LEU A 16 -11.47 0.30 -7.99
CA LEU A 16 -10.11 0.82 -7.85
C LEU A 16 -9.44 0.94 -9.22
N GLN A 17 -9.56 -0.09 -10.06
CA GLN A 17 -8.98 -0.08 -11.40
C GLN A 17 -9.58 1.03 -12.26
N GLU A 18 -10.91 1.18 -12.29
CA GLU A 18 -11.59 2.26 -12.99
C GLU A 18 -11.11 3.65 -12.52
N GLN A 19 -10.96 3.83 -11.21
CA GLN A 19 -10.48 5.10 -10.67
C GLN A 19 -9.01 5.38 -11.00
N ILE A 20 -8.15 4.37 -10.97
CA ILE A 20 -6.75 4.50 -11.36
C ILE A 20 -6.65 4.89 -12.82
N GLU A 21 -7.38 4.22 -13.71
CA GLU A 21 -7.41 4.52 -15.15
C GLU A 21 -7.88 5.96 -15.40
N LEU A 22 -8.93 6.40 -14.71
CA LEU A 22 -9.44 7.77 -14.83
C LEU A 22 -8.40 8.82 -14.40
N LEU A 23 -7.71 8.59 -13.28
CA LEU A 23 -6.67 9.49 -12.79
C LEU A 23 -5.49 9.59 -13.77
N LEU A 24 -5.07 8.46 -14.35
CA LEU A 24 -4.00 8.43 -15.34
C LEU A 24 -4.40 9.13 -16.64
N GLN A 25 -5.65 8.94 -17.10
CA GLN A 25 -6.19 9.67 -18.26
C GLN A 25 -6.24 11.19 -18.03
N GLN A 26 -6.43 11.62 -16.78
CA GLN A 26 -6.38 13.04 -16.40
C GLN A 26 -4.95 13.59 -16.28
N GLY A 27 -3.94 12.78 -16.55
CA GLY A 27 -2.52 13.18 -16.50
C GLY A 27 -1.90 13.13 -15.10
N ALA A 28 -2.52 12.42 -14.15
CA ALA A 28 -1.88 12.19 -12.85
C ALA A 28 -0.58 11.39 -13.06
N PRO A 29 0.54 11.80 -12.44
CA PRO A 29 1.82 11.14 -12.61
C PRO A 29 1.87 9.75 -11.95
N ALA A 30 1.00 9.50 -10.99
CA ALA A 30 0.79 8.20 -10.35
C ALA A 30 -0.54 8.20 -9.58
N ALA A 31 -1.08 7.02 -9.31
CA ALA A 31 -2.16 6.80 -8.36
C ALA A 31 -1.61 6.09 -7.11
N VAL A 32 -2.02 6.51 -5.93
CA VAL A 32 -1.61 5.88 -4.67
C VAL A 32 -2.79 5.10 -4.09
N LEU A 33 -2.58 3.80 -3.90
CA LEU A 33 -3.53 2.91 -3.22
C LEU A 33 -3.12 2.74 -1.76
N ASP A 34 -3.87 3.37 -0.84
CA ASP A 34 -3.73 3.15 0.61
C ASP A 34 -4.85 2.22 1.11
N ALA A 35 -4.51 0.93 1.21
CA ALA A 35 -5.46 -0.09 1.61
C ALA A 35 -4.81 -1.14 2.52
N PRO A 36 -5.21 -1.26 3.79
CA PRO A 36 -4.61 -2.21 4.74
C PRO A 36 -4.80 -3.67 4.35
N VAL A 37 -5.78 -3.97 3.49
CA VAL A 37 -6.09 -5.32 2.99
C VAL A 37 -5.54 -5.59 1.58
N MET A 38 -4.72 -4.69 1.04
CA MET A 38 -4.23 -4.75 -0.35
C MET A 38 -3.62 -6.12 -0.71
N LEU A 39 -2.71 -6.63 0.11
CA LEU A 39 -2.06 -7.92 -0.13
C LEU A 39 -3.04 -9.08 0.00
N LYS A 40 -3.88 -9.07 1.04
CA LYS A 40 -4.89 -10.10 1.29
C LYS A 40 -5.94 -10.18 0.17
N ALA A 41 -6.28 -9.04 -0.41
CA ALA A 41 -7.23 -8.95 -1.50
C ALA A 41 -6.61 -9.20 -2.89
N GLY A 42 -5.28 -9.34 -2.98
CA GLY A 42 -4.57 -9.55 -4.24
C GLY A 42 -4.47 -8.29 -5.11
N TRP A 43 -4.74 -7.10 -4.54
CA TRP A 43 -4.67 -5.83 -5.29
C TRP A 43 -3.25 -5.34 -5.52
N ASP A 44 -2.26 -5.98 -4.89
CA ASP A 44 -0.84 -5.76 -5.17
C ASP A 44 -0.48 -6.06 -6.63
N ALA A 45 -1.25 -6.92 -7.31
CA ALA A 45 -1.05 -7.23 -8.73
C ALA A 45 -1.30 -6.05 -9.68
N MET A 46 -2.03 -5.02 -9.25
CA MET A 46 -2.26 -3.80 -10.03
C MET A 46 -1.27 -2.67 -9.71
N CYS A 47 -0.31 -2.91 -8.81
CA CYS A 47 0.64 -1.88 -8.35
C CYS A 47 2.00 -2.07 -9.03
N ASP A 48 2.56 -1.00 -9.61
CA ASP A 48 3.92 -1.01 -10.16
C ASP A 48 4.98 -0.98 -9.05
N ALA A 49 4.64 -0.44 -7.89
CA ALA A 49 5.52 -0.37 -6.73
C ALA A 49 4.72 -0.49 -5.42
N ILE A 50 5.29 -1.20 -4.46
CA ILE A 50 4.73 -1.33 -3.11
C ILE A 50 5.69 -0.69 -2.13
N TRP A 51 5.19 0.29 -1.38
CA TRP A 51 5.95 0.97 -0.35
C TRP A 51 5.50 0.50 1.03
N PHE A 52 6.43 -0.02 1.79
CA PHE A 52 6.20 -0.45 3.16
C PHE A 52 6.75 0.57 4.14
N VAL A 53 5.86 1.18 4.93
CA VAL A 53 6.24 2.11 5.99
C VAL A 53 6.46 1.31 7.27
N ASP A 54 7.72 1.22 7.69
CA ASP A 54 8.15 0.39 8.79
C ASP A 54 8.54 1.22 10.02
N ALA A 55 8.23 0.68 11.20
CA ALA A 55 8.72 1.20 12.48
C ALA A 55 8.88 0.05 13.48
N PRO A 56 9.89 0.10 14.37
CA PRO A 56 10.08 -0.89 15.43
C PRO A 56 8.83 -1.03 16.30
N ARG A 57 8.55 -2.25 16.80
CA ARG A 57 7.38 -2.50 17.66
C ARG A 57 7.28 -1.53 18.85
N PRO A 58 8.36 -1.22 19.58
CA PRO A 58 8.28 -0.24 20.67
C PRO A 58 7.77 1.12 20.23
N THR A 59 8.22 1.63 19.08
CA THR A 59 7.77 2.91 18.51
C THR A 59 6.29 2.85 18.13
N ARG A 60 5.84 1.76 17.50
CA ARG A 60 4.44 1.55 17.11
C ARG A 60 3.53 1.47 18.33
N LEU A 61 3.93 0.72 19.36
CA LEU A 61 3.20 0.61 20.63
C LEU A 61 3.09 1.99 21.31
N GLN A 62 4.19 2.72 21.43
CA GLN A 62 4.20 4.05 22.04
C GLN A 62 3.20 4.99 21.32
N ARG A 63 3.20 5.00 19.98
CA ARG A 63 2.26 5.81 19.18
C ARG A 63 0.80 5.37 19.37
N ALA A 64 0.56 4.08 19.55
CA ALA A 64 -0.79 3.55 19.83
C ALA A 64 -1.28 3.99 21.22
N LEU A 65 -0.42 3.90 22.23
CA LEU A 65 -0.74 4.38 23.59
C LEU A 65 -1.05 5.88 23.62
N GLN A 66 -0.28 6.70 22.88
CA GLN A 66 -0.55 8.14 22.73
C GLN A 66 -1.90 8.45 22.08
N ARG A 67 -2.46 7.53 21.27
CA ARG A 67 -3.78 7.62 20.67
C ARG A 67 -4.89 7.05 21.56
N GLY A 68 -4.58 6.69 22.82
CA GLY A 68 -5.54 6.17 23.78
C GLY A 68 -5.81 4.67 23.67
N TRP A 69 -4.99 3.91 22.93
CA TRP A 69 -5.13 2.46 22.90
C TRP A 69 -4.46 1.84 24.14
N THR A 70 -4.93 0.68 24.54
CA THR A 70 -4.22 -0.18 25.49
C THR A 70 -3.24 -1.09 24.76
N GLU A 71 -2.23 -1.60 25.46
CA GLU A 71 -1.29 -2.57 24.87
C GLU A 71 -2.01 -3.82 24.38
N ALA A 72 -3.00 -4.32 25.14
CA ALA A 72 -3.81 -5.47 24.70
C ALA A 72 -4.58 -5.22 23.39
N GLN A 73 -5.10 -4.00 23.19
CA GLN A 73 -5.74 -3.62 21.93
C GLN A 73 -4.73 -3.55 20.77
N PHE A 74 -3.53 -3.05 21.04
CA PHE A 74 -2.45 -3.01 20.07
C PHE A 74 -2.07 -4.43 19.64
N ASP A 75 -1.79 -5.33 20.60
CA ASP A 75 -1.41 -6.72 20.33
C ASP A 75 -2.48 -7.48 19.56
N ALA A 76 -3.74 -7.31 19.94
CA ALA A 76 -4.85 -7.95 19.23
C ALA A 76 -4.94 -7.49 17.77
N ARG A 77 -4.70 -6.20 17.49
CA ARG A 77 -4.71 -5.68 16.12
C ARG A 77 -3.49 -6.10 15.33
N GLU A 78 -2.32 -6.16 15.95
CA GLU A 78 -1.09 -6.63 15.33
C GLU A 78 -1.21 -8.11 14.94
N ALA A 79 -1.75 -8.96 15.84
CA ALA A 79 -1.98 -10.38 15.60
C ALA A 79 -3.06 -10.64 14.51
N ALA A 80 -3.99 -9.71 14.30
CA ALA A 80 -5.03 -9.83 13.28
C ALA A 80 -4.56 -9.42 11.86
N GLN A 81 -3.40 -8.80 11.73
CA GLN A 81 -2.84 -8.40 10.45
C GLN A 81 -1.97 -9.50 9.84
N GLU A 82 -1.74 -9.38 8.55
CA GLU A 82 -0.72 -10.18 7.86
C GLU A 82 0.67 -9.90 8.41
N SER A 83 1.53 -10.90 8.35
CA SER A 83 2.92 -10.80 8.81
C SER A 83 3.64 -9.58 8.23
N LEU A 84 4.28 -8.79 9.11
CA LEU A 84 5.11 -7.65 8.68
C LEU A 84 6.28 -8.11 7.80
N ASP A 85 6.82 -9.31 8.04
CA ASP A 85 7.89 -9.87 7.22
C ASP A 85 7.40 -10.20 5.79
N GLU A 86 6.16 -10.64 5.63
CA GLU A 86 5.57 -10.83 4.30
C GLU A 86 5.35 -9.49 3.59
N LYS A 87 4.82 -8.50 4.29
CA LYS A 87 4.66 -7.15 3.75
C LYS A 87 6.00 -6.55 3.32
N ARG A 88 7.04 -6.71 4.14
CA ARG A 88 8.39 -6.24 3.84
C ARG A 88 8.99 -6.96 2.63
N ARG A 89 8.79 -8.27 2.49
CA ARG A 89 9.30 -9.04 1.32
C ARG A 89 8.65 -8.64 0.01
N LYS A 90 7.39 -8.25 0.03
CA LYS A 90 6.66 -7.78 -1.15
C LYS A 90 6.94 -6.31 -1.50
N ALA A 91 7.51 -5.56 -0.57
CA ALA A 91 7.80 -4.15 -0.78
C ALA A 91 8.96 -3.94 -1.75
N THR A 92 8.78 -3.03 -2.70
CA THR A 92 9.86 -2.51 -3.55
C THR A 92 10.66 -1.40 -2.87
N VAL A 93 10.03 -0.70 -1.91
CA VAL A 93 10.63 0.35 -1.09
C VAL A 93 10.23 0.15 0.36
N VAL A 94 11.19 0.25 1.27
CA VAL A 94 10.94 0.29 2.71
C VAL A 94 11.26 1.70 3.22
N ILE A 95 10.25 2.36 3.80
CA ILE A 95 10.38 3.68 4.41
C ILE A 95 10.56 3.50 5.91
N ASP A 96 11.69 3.92 6.45
CA ASP A 96 11.90 3.96 7.89
C ASP A 96 11.08 5.10 8.51
N ASN A 97 10.20 4.74 9.42
CA ASN A 97 9.36 5.65 10.19
C ASN A 97 9.60 5.51 11.71
N ALA A 98 10.83 5.14 12.10
CA ALA A 98 11.23 5.07 13.50
C ALA A 98 11.47 6.46 14.11
N GLY A 99 11.93 7.41 13.28
CA GLY A 99 12.27 8.78 13.65
C GLY A 99 11.08 9.74 13.72
N ASP A 100 11.38 11.01 13.54
CA ASP A 100 10.39 12.09 13.46
C ASP A 100 9.70 12.15 12.07
N SER A 101 8.68 13.01 12.00
CA SER A 101 7.90 13.18 10.77
C SER A 101 8.70 13.85 9.65
N GLU A 102 9.69 14.66 9.97
CA GLU A 102 10.52 15.38 8.99
C GLU A 102 11.45 14.39 8.27
N ALA A 103 12.13 13.52 9.02
CA ALA A 103 12.97 12.47 8.47
C ALA A 103 12.16 11.51 7.56
N THR A 104 10.96 11.12 8.00
CA THR A 104 10.06 10.29 7.20
C THR A 104 9.62 10.99 5.93
N ALA A 105 9.22 12.28 6.00
CA ALA A 105 8.83 13.06 4.84
C ALA A 105 10.00 13.22 3.84
N ALA A 106 11.22 13.44 4.32
CA ALA A 106 12.41 13.51 3.47
C ALA A 106 12.68 12.17 2.75
N ALA A 107 12.52 11.04 3.45
CA ALA A 107 12.66 9.71 2.86
C ALA A 107 11.60 9.47 1.77
N VAL A 108 10.33 9.79 2.04
CA VAL A 108 9.23 9.70 1.07
C VAL A 108 9.52 10.56 -0.15
N ALA A 109 9.90 11.82 0.04
CA ALA A 109 10.19 12.74 -1.07
C ALA A 109 11.35 12.28 -1.95
N ARG A 110 12.37 11.64 -1.36
CA ARG A 110 13.49 11.05 -2.11
C ARG A 110 13.03 9.88 -2.97
N HIS A 111 12.33 8.92 -2.39
CA HIS A 111 11.84 7.74 -3.11
C HIS A 111 10.78 8.09 -4.15
N TRP A 112 9.94 9.10 -3.88
CA TRP A 112 8.97 9.60 -4.84
C TRP A 112 9.64 10.16 -6.11
N ARG A 113 10.67 10.96 -5.96
CA ARG A 113 11.45 11.47 -7.11
C ARG A 113 12.06 10.33 -7.92
N GLN A 114 12.70 9.36 -7.25
CA GLN A 114 13.27 8.19 -7.90
C GLN A 114 12.22 7.38 -8.67
N PHE A 115 11.05 7.18 -8.08
CA PHE A 115 9.94 6.49 -8.74
C PHE A 115 9.47 7.24 -10.00
N LEU A 116 9.25 8.54 -9.92
CA LEU A 116 8.86 9.34 -11.08
C LEU A 116 9.90 9.32 -12.19
N ASP A 117 11.18 9.34 -11.87
CA ASP A 117 12.27 9.26 -12.85
C ASP A 117 12.26 7.89 -13.55
N GLN A 118 12.03 6.81 -12.82
CA GLN A 118 11.91 5.45 -13.38
C GLN A 118 10.71 5.32 -14.32
N VAL A 119 9.54 5.84 -13.92
CA VAL A 119 8.32 5.81 -14.75
C VAL A 119 8.52 6.60 -16.05
N ARG A 120 9.21 7.73 -16.00
CA ARG A 120 9.50 8.54 -17.20
C ARG A 120 10.46 7.88 -18.17
N THR A 121 11.36 7.05 -17.67
CA THR A 121 12.38 6.36 -18.48
C THR A 121 11.95 4.99 -18.97
N SER A 122 10.92 4.38 -18.38
CA SER A 122 10.36 3.11 -18.81
C SER A 122 9.24 3.35 -19.82
N PRO A 123 9.31 2.78 -21.05
CA PRO A 123 8.18 2.82 -21.95
C PRO A 123 6.99 2.14 -21.30
N CYS A 124 5.82 2.79 -21.40
CA CYS A 124 4.54 2.35 -20.86
C CYS A 124 4.32 0.84 -21.07
N VAL A 125 4.34 0.05 -19.99
CA VAL A 125 3.91 -1.33 -20.06
C VAL A 125 2.40 -1.27 -20.19
N SER A 126 1.90 -1.59 -21.39
CA SER A 126 0.47 -1.65 -21.72
C SER A 126 -0.22 -2.56 -20.71
N VAL A 127 -1.25 -2.03 -20.05
CA VAL A 127 -2.15 -2.81 -19.19
C VAL A 127 -2.69 -3.97 -20.03
N PRO A 128 -2.55 -5.23 -19.59
CA PRO A 128 -3.14 -6.36 -20.31
C PRO A 128 -4.66 -6.17 -20.32
N SER A 129 -5.24 -6.11 -21.51
CA SER A 129 -6.67 -6.06 -21.74
C SER A 129 -7.36 -7.19 -20.96
N SER A 130 -8.40 -6.82 -20.21
CA SER A 130 -9.26 -7.69 -19.42
C SER A 130 -9.65 -8.97 -20.16
N PRO A 131 -9.63 -10.16 -19.53
CA PRO A 131 -10.23 -11.37 -20.10
C PRO A 131 -11.75 -11.36 -19.83
N ALA A 132 -12.47 -10.48 -20.52
CA ALA A 132 -13.92 -10.54 -20.59
C ALA A 132 -14.29 -10.81 -22.05
N ASP A 133 -14.09 -12.06 -22.48
CA ASP A 133 -14.83 -12.71 -23.58
C ASP A 133 -14.33 -14.17 -23.71
N ARG A 134 -14.91 -15.04 -22.91
CA ARG A 134 -15.17 -16.45 -23.30
C ARG A 134 -16.25 -17.04 -22.42
#